data_4cd7f8870d9464cd96c211d09d8153a9
#
_entry.id   4cd7f8870d9464cd96c211d09d8153a9
#
_cell.length_a   1.000
_cell.length_b   1.000
_cell.length_c   1.000
_cell.angle_alpha   90.00
_cell.angle_beta   90.00
_cell.angle_gamma   90.00
#
_symmetry.space_group_name_H-M   'P 1'
#
loop_
_entity.id
_entity.type
_entity.pdbx_description
1 polymer ?
#
loop_
_entity_poly.entity_id
_entity_poly.type
_entity_poly.pdbx_seq_one_letter_code
_entity_poly.pdbx_strand_id
1 'polypeptide(L)'
;MPSREQLHKYQDRMINFIYTTPKCALWAGLGLGKTITTLTAIVDLIDSMTVSKVLIVAPLRVANSVWHKEAANWQHTKHLKFSIVTGSEKERLGALHKTVDIYVINRENVHWIVDHYAKKWPFDMIVLDEASSFKS
;
A
#
# COMPACT_ATOMS: atom_id res chain seq x y z
N MET A 1 9.90 14.90 -10.99
CA MET A 1 9.94 14.76 -9.51
C MET A 1 8.75 15.43 -8.89
N PRO A 2 7.97 14.73 -8.11
CA PRO A 2 6.92 15.40 -7.36
C PRO A 2 7.53 16.37 -6.36
N SER A 3 6.88 17.50 -6.19
CA SER A 3 7.31 18.49 -5.23
C SER A 3 6.99 17.99 -3.81
N ARG A 4 7.59 18.65 -2.82
CA ARG A 4 7.30 18.38 -1.42
C ARG A 4 5.82 18.59 -1.12
N GLU A 5 5.23 19.61 -1.75
CA GLU A 5 3.81 19.90 -1.57
C GLU A 5 2.93 18.78 -2.11
N GLN A 6 3.29 18.19 -3.24
CA GLN A 6 2.54 17.08 -3.81
C GLN A 6 2.60 15.84 -2.92
N LEU A 7 3.76 15.59 -2.33
CA LEU A 7 3.92 14.52 -1.36
C LEU A 7 3.00 14.72 -0.16
N HIS A 8 3.00 15.93 0.39
CA HIS A 8 2.16 16.24 1.55
C HIS A 8 0.68 16.13 1.22
N LYS A 9 0.27 16.49 0.00
CA LYS A 9 -1.13 16.43 -0.38
C LYS A 9 -1.69 15.02 -0.32
N TYR A 10 -0.99 14.02 -0.85
CA TYR A 10 -1.53 12.66 -0.79
C TYR A 10 -1.49 12.11 0.63
N GLN A 11 -0.45 12.44 1.39
CA GLN A 11 -0.36 12.04 2.79
C GLN A 11 -1.51 12.62 3.60
N ASP A 12 -1.76 13.91 3.44
CA ASP A 12 -2.86 14.58 4.12
C ASP A 12 -4.20 13.94 3.76
N ARG A 13 -4.39 13.63 2.48
CA ARG A 13 -5.59 12.96 2.02
C ARG A 13 -5.78 11.61 2.69
N MET A 14 -4.72 10.81 2.80
CA MET A 14 -4.77 9.50 3.44
C MET A 14 -5.02 9.63 4.93
N ILE A 15 -4.35 10.54 5.59
CA ILE A 15 -4.52 10.75 7.02
C ILE A 15 -5.97 11.17 7.33
N ASN A 16 -6.49 12.15 6.59
CA ASN A 16 -7.86 12.61 6.77
C ASN A 16 -8.86 11.49 6.50
N PHE A 17 -8.59 10.70 5.47
CA PHE A 17 -9.46 9.57 5.12
C PHE A 17 -9.51 8.55 6.26
N ILE A 18 -8.35 8.25 6.85
CA ILE A 18 -8.26 7.26 7.93
C ILE A 18 -9.01 7.73 9.17
N TYR A 19 -8.95 9.02 9.50
CA TYR A 19 -9.70 9.56 10.63
C TYR A 19 -11.21 9.36 10.47
N THR A 20 -11.70 9.29 9.23
CA THR A 20 -13.12 9.11 8.96
C THR A 20 -13.49 7.68 8.60
N THR A 21 -12.51 6.76 8.57
CA THR A 21 -12.72 5.37 8.18
C THR A 21 -12.47 4.47 9.37
N PRO A 22 -13.52 3.90 9.99
CA PRO A 22 -13.34 3.04 11.16
C PRO A 22 -12.52 1.80 10.83
N LYS A 23 -11.71 1.37 11.79
CA LYS A 23 -10.95 0.10 11.74
C LYS A 23 -9.87 0.03 10.67
N CYS A 24 -9.42 1.17 10.16
CA CYS A 24 -8.31 1.18 9.21
C CYS A 24 -7.04 1.65 9.92
N ALA A 25 -6.02 0.78 9.97
CA ALA A 25 -4.75 1.10 10.58
C ALA A 25 -3.81 1.76 9.57
N LEU A 26 -3.01 2.71 10.03
CA LEU A 26 -2.01 3.38 9.20
C LEU A 26 -0.61 3.00 9.67
N TRP A 27 0.24 2.63 8.73
CA TRP A 27 1.65 2.35 8.96
C TRP A 27 2.46 3.19 7.99
N ALA A 28 3.33 4.04 8.49
CA ALA A 28 4.04 5.01 7.65
C ALA A 28 5.49 5.18 8.04
N GLY A 29 6.25 5.87 7.20
CA GLY A 29 7.57 6.35 7.54
C GLY A 29 8.67 5.31 7.43
N LEU A 30 8.59 4.44 6.45
CA LEU A 30 9.55 3.37 6.31
C LEU A 30 10.83 3.84 5.64
N GLY A 31 11.95 3.53 6.26
CA GLY A 31 13.25 3.74 5.67
C GLY A 31 13.70 2.55 4.85
N LEU A 32 14.88 2.67 4.24
CA LEU A 32 15.49 1.57 3.50
C LEU A 32 15.72 0.37 4.43
N GLY A 33 15.53 -0.83 3.89
CA GLY A 33 15.71 -2.06 4.65
C GLY A 33 14.56 -2.41 5.56
N LYS A 34 13.49 -1.65 5.52
CA LYS A 34 12.32 -1.87 6.38
C LYS A 34 11.21 -2.68 5.70
N THR A 35 11.40 -3.04 4.44
CA THR A 35 10.39 -3.77 3.68
C THR A 35 10.07 -5.11 4.33
N ILE A 36 11.09 -5.90 4.63
CA ILE A 36 10.86 -7.21 5.25
C ILE A 36 10.30 -7.10 6.66
N THR A 37 10.71 -6.08 7.41
CA THR A 37 10.16 -5.84 8.75
C THR A 37 8.67 -5.56 8.68
N THR A 38 8.26 -4.72 7.72
CA THR A 38 6.86 -4.40 7.52
C THR A 38 6.07 -5.61 7.03
N LEU A 39 6.63 -6.38 6.10
CA LEU A 39 6.01 -7.61 5.62
C LEU A 39 5.81 -8.61 6.76
N THR A 40 6.77 -8.72 7.65
CA THR A 40 6.66 -9.59 8.83
C THR A 40 5.50 -9.15 9.71
N ALA A 41 5.38 -7.84 9.96
CA ALA A 41 4.25 -7.31 10.73
C ALA A 41 2.91 -7.61 10.03
N ILE A 42 2.86 -7.46 8.71
CA ILE A 42 1.66 -7.75 7.94
C ILE A 42 1.27 -9.23 8.07
N VAL A 43 2.23 -10.14 7.94
CA VAL A 43 1.96 -11.58 8.12
C VAL A 43 1.38 -11.85 9.50
N ASP A 44 1.98 -11.29 10.54
CA ASP A 44 1.52 -11.50 11.90
C ASP A 44 0.08 -10.98 12.09
N LEU A 45 -0.23 -9.82 11.51
CA LEU A 45 -1.57 -9.23 11.60
C LEU A 45 -2.60 -10.04 10.82
N ILE A 46 -2.22 -10.57 9.65
CA ILE A 46 -3.10 -11.42 8.86
C ILE A 46 -3.33 -12.76 9.57
N ASP A 47 -2.26 -13.38 10.08
CA ASP A 47 -2.34 -14.67 10.74
C ASP A 47 -3.16 -14.59 12.03
N SER A 48 -3.11 -13.47 12.72
CA SER A 48 -3.92 -13.26 13.93
C SER A 48 -5.35 -12.82 13.61
N MET A 49 -5.69 -12.73 12.33
CA MET A 49 -7.01 -12.29 11.85
C MET A 49 -7.37 -10.86 12.25
N THR A 50 -6.37 -10.05 12.57
CA THR A 50 -6.55 -8.63 12.87
C THR A 50 -6.77 -7.82 11.61
N VAL A 51 -6.11 -8.22 10.51
CA VAL A 51 -6.16 -7.55 9.22
C VAL A 51 -6.43 -8.59 8.14
N SER A 52 -7.23 -8.25 7.13
CA SER A 52 -7.49 -9.15 6.00
C SER A 52 -7.01 -8.59 4.67
N LYS A 53 -7.09 -7.28 4.46
CA LYS A 53 -6.67 -6.65 3.20
C LYS A 53 -5.79 -5.45 3.50
N VAL A 54 -4.63 -5.41 2.85
CA VAL A 54 -3.63 -4.36 3.03
C VAL A 54 -3.44 -3.60 1.73
N LEU A 55 -3.38 -2.28 1.82
CA LEU A 55 -2.98 -1.42 0.71
C LEU A 55 -1.63 -0.81 1.02
N ILE A 56 -0.67 -1.03 0.13
CA ILE A 56 0.65 -0.40 0.23
C ILE A 56 0.71 0.71 -0.82
N VAL A 57 1.08 1.91 -0.39
CA VAL A 57 1.29 3.06 -1.26
C VAL A 57 2.78 3.31 -1.36
N ALA A 58 3.32 3.27 -2.58
CA ALA A 58 4.76 3.37 -2.80
C ALA A 58 5.04 4.15 -4.08
N PRO A 59 6.29 4.59 -4.31
CA PRO A 59 6.67 5.14 -5.61
C PRO A 59 6.45 4.09 -6.71
N LEU A 60 6.14 4.55 -7.91
CA LEU A 60 5.77 3.67 -9.03
C LEU A 60 6.75 2.51 -9.24
N ARG A 61 8.04 2.80 -9.28
CA ARG A 61 9.06 1.77 -9.48
C ARG A 61 9.04 0.73 -8.37
N VAL A 62 8.88 1.19 -7.14
CA VAL A 62 8.85 0.33 -5.95
C VAL A 62 7.56 -0.50 -5.96
N ALA A 63 6.44 0.11 -6.29
CA ALA A 63 5.16 -0.61 -6.38
C ALA A 63 5.23 -1.75 -7.39
N ASN A 64 5.89 -1.51 -8.53
CA ASN A 64 5.96 -2.51 -9.59
C ASN A 64 6.94 -3.65 -9.32
N SER A 65 7.96 -3.44 -8.48
CA SER A 65 9.05 -4.42 -8.46
C SER A 65 9.66 -4.76 -7.10
N VAL A 66 9.30 -4.08 -6.02
CA VAL A 66 10.03 -4.30 -4.76
C VAL A 66 9.26 -5.18 -3.77
N TRP A 67 8.05 -4.79 -3.42
CA TRP A 67 7.34 -5.44 -2.31
C TRP A 67 7.07 -6.93 -2.54
N HIS A 68 6.51 -7.28 -3.69
CA HIS A 68 6.18 -8.69 -3.96
C HIS A 68 7.43 -9.56 -4.15
N LYS A 69 8.50 -8.99 -4.72
CA LYS A 69 9.74 -9.72 -4.89
C LYS A 69 10.42 -9.97 -3.55
N GLU A 70 10.42 -8.98 -2.67
CA GLU A 70 10.99 -9.15 -1.34
C GLU A 70 10.22 -10.21 -0.55
N ALA A 71 8.90 -10.18 -0.61
CA ALA A 71 8.08 -11.19 0.07
C ALA A 71 8.40 -12.60 -0.42
N ALA A 72 8.66 -12.77 -1.70
CA ALA A 72 8.96 -14.07 -2.29
C ALA A 72 10.30 -14.65 -1.82
N ASN A 73 11.20 -13.81 -1.31
CA ASN A 73 12.53 -14.22 -0.90
C ASN A 73 12.59 -14.79 0.53
N TRP A 74 11.51 -14.68 1.30
CA TRP A 74 11.54 -15.10 2.71
C TRP A 74 10.51 -16.19 2.97
N GLN A 75 10.93 -17.18 3.75
CA GLN A 75 10.10 -18.36 4.04
C GLN A 75 8.75 -17.95 4.67
N HIS A 76 8.77 -17.01 5.59
CA HIS A 76 7.57 -16.63 6.34
C HIS A 76 6.64 -15.68 5.58
N THR A 77 7.08 -15.08 4.47
CA THR A 77 6.27 -14.13 3.70
C THR A 77 5.96 -14.60 2.28
N LYS A 78 6.60 -15.68 1.81
CA LYS A 78 6.47 -16.09 0.40
C LYS A 78 5.06 -16.53 0.02
N HIS A 79 4.23 -16.87 0.99
CA HIS A 79 2.85 -17.28 0.73
C HIS A 79 1.89 -16.11 0.51
N LEU A 80 2.33 -14.89 0.81
CA LEU A 80 1.50 -13.71 0.62
C LEU A 80 1.19 -13.47 -0.86
N LYS A 81 -0.07 -13.17 -1.15
CA LYS A 81 -0.50 -12.89 -2.52
C LYS A 81 -0.61 -11.39 -2.73
N PHE A 82 -0.09 -10.93 -3.86
CA PHE A 82 -0.04 -9.52 -4.20
C PHE A 82 -0.80 -9.21 -5.48
N SER A 83 -1.37 -8.02 -5.55
CA SER A 83 -1.90 -7.45 -6.79
C SER A 83 -1.32 -6.05 -6.97
N ILE A 84 -0.73 -5.80 -8.13
CA ILE A 84 -0.07 -4.52 -8.42
C ILE A 84 -1.05 -3.63 -9.16
N VAL A 85 -1.47 -2.55 -8.48
CA VAL A 85 -2.53 -1.64 -8.97
C VAL A 85 -1.86 -0.42 -9.61
N THR A 86 -1.32 -0.62 -10.81
CA THR A 86 -0.61 0.43 -11.56
C THR A 86 -1.02 0.36 -13.02
N GLY A 87 -0.54 1.32 -13.81
CA GLY A 87 -0.82 1.36 -15.24
C GLY A 87 -2.09 2.15 -15.56
N SER A 88 -2.76 1.77 -16.64
CA SER A 88 -3.98 2.43 -17.05
C SER A 88 -5.11 2.19 -16.06
N GLU A 89 -6.17 2.99 -16.15
CA GLU A 89 -7.32 2.79 -15.28
C GLU A 89 -7.92 1.39 -15.44
N LYS A 90 -7.97 0.90 -16.66
CA LYS A 90 -8.47 -0.46 -16.94
C LYS A 90 -7.61 -1.51 -16.23
N GLU A 91 -6.29 -1.35 -16.30
CA GLU A 91 -5.37 -2.28 -15.63
C GLU A 91 -5.52 -2.21 -14.11
N ARG A 92 -5.67 -1.00 -13.56
CA ARG A 92 -5.87 -0.82 -12.13
C ARG A 92 -7.17 -1.47 -11.65
N LEU A 93 -8.25 -1.28 -12.40
CA LEU A 93 -9.53 -1.90 -12.06
C LEU A 93 -9.43 -3.42 -12.08
N GLY A 94 -8.76 -3.98 -13.08
CA GLY A 94 -8.54 -5.42 -13.15
C GLY A 94 -7.74 -5.93 -11.96
N ALA A 95 -6.73 -5.18 -11.54
CA ALA A 95 -5.92 -5.54 -10.37
C ALA A 95 -6.74 -5.52 -9.07
N LEU A 96 -7.64 -4.56 -8.93
CA LEU A 96 -8.49 -4.47 -7.75
C LEU A 96 -9.51 -5.60 -7.65
N HIS A 97 -9.87 -6.21 -8.79
CA HIS A 97 -10.81 -7.32 -8.80
C HIS A 97 -10.19 -8.63 -8.35
N LYS A 98 -8.87 -8.72 -8.27
CA LYS A 98 -8.20 -9.93 -7.79
C LYS A 98 -8.38 -10.06 -6.29
N THR A 99 -8.56 -11.29 -5.82
CA THR A 99 -8.67 -11.59 -4.39
C THR A 99 -7.29 -11.96 -3.87
N VAL A 100 -6.63 -11.03 -3.21
CA VAL A 100 -5.29 -11.22 -2.66
C VAL A 100 -5.19 -10.58 -1.28
N ASP A 101 -4.06 -10.78 -0.62
CA ASP A 101 -3.83 -10.23 0.72
C ASP A 101 -3.38 -8.77 0.67
N ILE A 102 -2.54 -8.44 -0.30
CA ILE A 102 -1.87 -7.15 -0.37
C ILE A 102 -2.02 -6.54 -1.76
N TYR A 103 -2.49 -5.31 -1.79
CA TYR A 103 -2.58 -4.52 -3.02
C TYR A 103 -1.54 -3.41 -2.92
N VAL A 104 -0.76 -3.23 -3.99
CA VAL A 104 0.29 -2.20 -4.02
C VAL A 104 -0.05 -1.20 -5.12
N ILE A 105 -0.15 0.06 -4.74
CA ILE A 105 -0.50 1.14 -5.66
C ILE A 105 0.59 2.21 -5.63
N ASN A 106 0.81 2.86 -6.76
CA ASN A 106 1.72 4.00 -6.78
C ASN A 106 1.01 5.24 -6.22
N ARG A 107 1.77 6.08 -5.54
CA ARG A 107 1.21 7.23 -4.81
C ARG A 107 0.47 8.22 -5.70
N GLU A 108 0.82 8.29 -6.99
CA GLU A 108 0.13 9.16 -7.95
C GLU A 108 -1.35 8.79 -8.12
N ASN A 109 -1.72 7.56 -7.79
CA ASN A 109 -3.10 7.07 -7.93
C ASN A 109 -3.87 6.99 -6.61
N VAL A 110 -3.33 7.58 -5.53
CA VAL A 110 -4.01 7.56 -4.23
C VAL A 110 -5.38 8.24 -4.30
N HIS A 111 -5.45 9.43 -4.90
CA HIS A 111 -6.73 10.14 -5.02
C HIS A 111 -7.73 9.30 -5.80
N TRP A 112 -7.27 8.65 -6.86
CA TRP A 112 -8.12 7.80 -7.67
C TRP A 112 -8.73 6.65 -6.86
N ILE A 113 -7.92 5.92 -6.07
CA ILE A 113 -8.42 4.77 -5.34
C ILE A 113 -9.35 5.18 -4.19
N VAL A 114 -9.06 6.31 -3.54
CA VAL A 114 -9.92 6.84 -2.49
C VAL A 114 -11.28 7.21 -3.08
N ASP A 115 -11.29 7.89 -4.22
CA ASP A 115 -12.53 8.27 -4.89
C ASP A 115 -13.28 7.05 -5.43
N HIS A 116 -12.55 6.06 -5.91
CA HIS A 116 -13.15 4.84 -6.45
C HIS A 116 -13.95 4.07 -5.41
N TYR A 117 -13.39 3.86 -4.23
CA TYR A 117 -14.08 3.11 -3.19
C TYR A 117 -14.99 3.96 -2.32
N ALA A 118 -14.61 5.22 -2.09
CA ALA A 118 -15.37 6.13 -1.23
C ALA A 118 -15.72 5.43 0.10
N LYS A 119 -17.01 5.31 0.41
CA LYS A 119 -17.46 4.71 1.67
C LYS A 119 -17.33 3.20 1.73
N LYS A 120 -17.04 2.55 0.61
CA LYS A 120 -16.91 1.09 0.54
C LYS A 120 -15.45 0.64 0.63
N TRP A 121 -14.64 1.35 1.37
CA TRP A 121 -13.21 1.09 1.52
C TRP A 121 -12.96 -0.32 2.07
N PRO A 122 -12.26 -1.18 1.32
CA PRO A 122 -12.11 -2.59 1.72
C PRO A 122 -10.85 -2.89 2.52
N PHE A 123 -9.94 -1.92 2.62
CA PHE A 123 -8.63 -2.19 3.23
C PHE A 123 -8.66 -1.92 4.71
N ASP A 124 -8.12 -2.87 5.50
CA ASP A 124 -8.02 -2.77 6.95
C ASP A 124 -6.72 -2.11 7.40
N MET A 125 -5.73 -2.05 6.51
CA MET A 125 -4.43 -1.49 6.82
C MET A 125 -3.88 -0.77 5.61
N ILE A 126 -3.25 0.38 5.84
CA ILE A 126 -2.58 1.14 4.80
C ILE A 126 -1.14 1.31 5.21
N VAL A 127 -0.22 1.01 4.28
CA VAL A 127 1.21 1.21 4.48
C VAL A 127 1.67 2.30 3.53
N LEU A 128 2.25 3.37 4.07
CA LEU A 128 2.83 4.44 3.26
C LEU A 128 4.34 4.25 3.19
N ASP A 129 4.82 3.82 2.03
CA ASP A 129 6.25 3.63 1.79
C ASP A 129 6.82 4.93 1.25
N GLU A 130 7.54 5.65 2.09
CA GLU A 130 8.10 6.95 1.75
C GLU A 130 9.62 6.94 1.62
N ALA A 131 10.22 5.78 1.70
CA ALA A 131 11.69 5.67 1.74
C ALA A 131 12.37 6.40 0.60
N SER A 132 11.87 6.27 -0.62
CA SER A 132 12.46 6.93 -1.79
C SER A 132 11.91 8.33 -2.05
N SER A 133 10.93 8.78 -1.27
CA SER A 133 10.30 10.09 -1.46
C SER A 133 11.19 11.24 -1.04
N PHE A 134 12.13 10.98 -0.14
CA PHE A 134 12.97 12.01 0.44
C PHE A 134 14.39 11.99 -0.11
N LYS A 135 14.67 11.16 -1.08
CA LYS A 135 15.95 11.18 -1.76
C LYS A 135 15.93 12.31 -2.77
N SER A 136 16.77 13.24 -2.53
CA SER A 136 16.94 14.35 -3.46
C SER A 136 17.67 13.90 -4.73
#